data_726bfca6c8e5fb303aac838331b4170b
#
_entry.id   726bfca6c8e5fb303aac838331b4170b
#
_cell.length_a   1.000
_cell.length_b   1.000
_cell.length_c   1.000
_cell.angle_alpha   90.00
_cell.angle_beta   90.00
_cell.angle_gamma   90.00
#
_symmetry.space_group_name_H-M   'P 1'
#
loop_
_entity.id
_entity.type
_entity.pdbx_description
1 polymer ?
#
loop_
_entity_poly.entity_id
_entity_poly.type
_entity_poly.pdbx_seq_one_letter_code
_entity_poly.pdbx_strand_id
1 'polypeptide(L)'
;AGIGAIRRFGPGWLARPLLNTDRASLCDYVAAHGLQWIEDPSNTDRRFDRNFLRHDILPRLKSRWPDIAARLQRSATHAGEAASLMADLAEIDLGALGGIAERLPIDGLLALTPGRQRNLLRHALRLLGLSTPTALQLERILTEVLPAREDAQPHVTWPGASVRRYRNDLYLLPEVLADAPFCGPVSAHEVPLGAGLGVLHFEPGAPGGLSPGLLDRDLRLD
;
A
#
# COMPACT_ATOMS: atom_id res chain seq x y z
N ALA A 1 12.85 0.99 7.50
CA ALA A 1 13.48 1.23 6.20
C ALA A 1 14.30 2.52 6.28
N GLY A 2 15.54 2.47 5.79
CA GLY A 2 16.41 3.65 5.74
C GLY A 2 15.89 4.73 4.79
N ILE A 3 16.45 5.94 4.90
CA ILE A 3 16.15 7.02 3.96
C ILE A 3 16.84 6.68 2.62
N GLY A 4 16.06 6.53 1.55
CA GLY A 4 16.58 6.26 0.21
C GLY A 4 17.35 7.46 -0.38
N ALA A 5 18.41 7.17 -1.15
CA ALA A 5 19.20 8.19 -1.85
C ALA A 5 18.35 8.95 -2.89
N ILE A 6 17.46 8.26 -3.56
CA ILE A 6 16.51 8.81 -4.54
C ILE A 6 15.13 8.21 -4.27
N ARG A 7 14.09 9.03 -4.40
CA ARG A 7 12.70 8.57 -4.35
C ARG A 7 11.79 9.44 -5.19
N ARG A 8 10.65 8.90 -5.62
CA ARG A 8 9.57 9.69 -6.21
C ARG A 8 9.04 10.71 -5.21
N PHE A 9 8.77 11.95 -5.69
CA PHE A 9 8.18 13.02 -4.91
C PHE A 9 7.29 13.88 -5.81
N GLY A 10 5.97 13.66 -5.71
CA GLY A 10 5.01 14.23 -6.65
C GLY A 10 5.33 13.83 -8.10
N PRO A 11 5.33 14.78 -9.06
CA PRO A 11 5.67 14.51 -10.46
C PRO A 11 7.17 14.33 -10.71
N GLY A 12 8.03 14.61 -9.71
CA GLY A 12 9.48 14.60 -9.83
C GLY A 12 10.19 13.58 -8.95
N TRP A 13 11.45 13.87 -8.64
CA TRP A 13 12.33 13.04 -7.84
C TRP A 13 12.98 13.85 -6.73
N LEU A 14 13.11 13.25 -5.57
CA LEU A 14 13.91 13.80 -4.45
C LEU A 14 15.20 12.98 -4.36
N ALA A 15 16.34 13.62 -4.66
CA ALA A 15 17.67 13.03 -4.53
C ALA A 15 18.37 13.60 -3.28
N ARG A 16 19.18 12.75 -2.64
CA ARG A 16 20.02 13.08 -1.47
C ARG A 16 21.46 12.71 -1.75
N PRO A 17 22.21 13.53 -2.50
CA PRO A 17 23.56 13.17 -2.96
C PRO A 17 24.56 13.05 -1.80
N LEU A 18 24.34 13.75 -0.69
CA LEU A 18 25.23 13.76 0.49
C LEU A 18 24.86 12.72 1.55
N LEU A 19 23.96 11.75 1.23
CA LEU A 19 23.48 10.78 2.22
C LEU A 19 24.60 9.91 2.82
N ASN A 20 25.65 9.65 2.05
CA ASN A 20 26.80 8.83 2.46
C ASN A 20 28.00 9.65 2.97
N THR A 21 27.87 10.98 3.05
CA THR A 21 28.90 11.88 3.56
C THR A 21 28.66 12.14 5.04
N ASP A 22 29.67 11.97 5.87
CA ASP A 22 29.55 12.28 7.28
C ASP A 22 29.58 13.81 7.51
N ARG A 23 29.01 14.21 8.67
CA ARG A 23 28.88 15.64 9.00
C ARG A 23 30.25 16.31 9.20
N ALA A 24 31.26 15.61 9.71
CA ALA A 24 32.57 16.18 9.95
C ALA A 24 33.21 16.59 8.61
N SER A 25 33.22 15.68 7.63
CA SER A 25 33.71 15.98 6.27
C SER A 25 32.98 17.16 5.62
N LEU A 26 31.65 17.28 5.85
CA LEU A 26 30.87 18.42 5.35
C LEU A 26 31.30 19.73 6.05
N CYS A 27 31.50 19.72 7.37
CA CYS A 27 31.95 20.89 8.10
C CYS A 27 33.36 21.33 7.65
N ASP A 28 34.26 20.37 7.46
CA ASP A 28 35.63 20.63 6.98
C ASP A 28 35.60 21.23 5.57
N TYR A 29 34.79 20.72 4.68
CA TYR A 29 34.59 21.27 3.34
C TYR A 29 34.10 22.72 3.38
N VAL A 30 33.05 22.96 4.17
CA VAL A 30 32.45 24.29 4.33
C VAL A 30 33.47 25.29 4.89
N ALA A 31 34.25 24.89 5.91
CA ALA A 31 35.30 25.72 6.50
C ALA A 31 36.43 26.03 5.48
N ALA A 32 36.88 25.01 4.73
CA ALA A 32 37.93 25.18 3.71
C ALA A 32 37.54 26.13 2.58
N HIS A 33 36.24 26.21 2.26
CA HIS A 33 35.71 27.04 1.18
C HIS A 33 35.12 28.38 1.68
N GLY A 34 35.19 28.67 2.96
CA GLY A 34 34.69 29.94 3.54
C GLY A 34 33.17 30.11 3.39
N LEU A 35 32.42 29.00 3.28
CA LEU A 35 30.96 29.03 3.10
C LEU A 35 30.28 29.38 4.43
N GLN A 36 29.29 30.26 4.36
CA GLN A 36 28.46 30.60 5.52
C GLN A 36 27.17 29.77 5.50
N TRP A 37 26.73 29.30 6.66
CA TRP A 37 25.47 28.60 6.82
C TRP A 37 24.71 29.11 8.03
N ILE A 38 23.39 28.90 8.01
CA ILE A 38 22.53 29.23 9.14
C ILE A 38 22.28 27.95 9.94
N GLU A 39 22.55 27.97 11.22
CA GLU A 39 22.12 26.90 12.13
C GLU A 39 20.67 27.11 12.52
N ASP A 40 19.82 26.14 12.14
CA ASP A 40 18.43 26.10 12.56
C ASP A 40 18.37 25.68 14.04
N PRO A 41 17.84 26.51 14.96
CA PRO A 41 17.69 26.16 16.37
C PRO A 41 16.93 24.87 16.62
N SER A 42 16.03 24.48 15.72
CA SER A 42 15.30 23.23 15.83
C SER A 42 16.19 21.98 15.77
N ASN A 43 17.42 22.08 15.25
CA ASN A 43 18.36 20.96 15.19
C ASN A 43 18.86 20.50 16.57
N THR A 44 18.75 21.34 17.58
CA THR A 44 19.13 21.04 18.98
C THR A 44 17.95 20.65 19.84
N ASP A 45 16.72 20.84 19.37
CA ASP A 45 15.50 20.55 20.12
C ASP A 45 15.30 19.05 20.27
N ARG A 46 15.48 18.55 21.48
CA ARG A 46 15.40 17.12 21.85
C ARG A 46 13.97 16.57 21.93
N ARG A 47 12.95 17.40 21.79
CA ARG A 47 11.55 16.94 21.66
C ARG A 47 11.33 16.17 20.38
N PHE A 48 12.18 16.37 19.37
CA PHE A 48 12.16 15.58 18.15
C PHE A 48 12.98 14.29 18.31
N ASP A 49 12.37 13.15 18.08
CA ASP A 49 13.00 11.82 18.20
C ASP A 49 14.34 11.73 17.45
N ARG A 50 14.42 12.33 16.26
CA ARG A 50 15.67 12.35 15.46
C ARG A 50 16.82 13.04 16.19
N ASN A 51 16.54 14.12 16.91
CA ASN A 51 17.55 14.88 17.65
C ASN A 51 17.90 14.15 18.96
N PHE A 52 16.91 13.60 19.66
CA PHE A 52 17.14 12.74 20.82
C PHE A 52 18.04 11.56 20.47
N LEU A 53 17.73 10.83 19.38
CA LEU A 53 18.57 9.73 18.92
C LEU A 53 19.99 10.19 18.58
N ARG A 54 20.15 11.33 17.90
CA ARG A 54 21.45 11.87 17.46
C ARG A 54 22.31 12.35 18.62
N HIS A 55 21.71 13.04 19.60
CA HIS A 55 22.44 13.74 20.65
C HIS A 55 22.57 12.92 21.94
N ASP A 56 21.63 12.04 22.24
CA ASP A 56 21.59 11.30 23.50
C ASP A 56 21.87 9.79 23.33
N ILE A 57 21.32 9.15 22.32
CA ILE A 57 21.43 7.70 22.18
C ILE A 57 22.65 7.27 21.35
N LEU A 58 22.84 7.85 20.17
CA LEU A 58 23.96 7.47 19.30
C LEU A 58 25.35 7.68 19.94
N PRO A 59 25.63 8.76 20.70
CA PRO A 59 26.92 8.89 21.39
C PRO A 59 27.17 7.78 22.40
N ARG A 60 26.14 7.39 23.17
CA ARG A 60 26.24 6.28 24.14
C ARG A 60 26.49 4.94 23.45
N LEU A 61 25.81 4.69 22.32
CA LEU A 61 26.08 3.49 21.52
C LEU A 61 27.49 3.49 20.94
N LYS A 62 27.96 4.62 20.43
CA LYS A 62 29.31 4.75 19.87
C LYS A 62 30.40 4.56 20.91
N SER A 63 30.21 5.01 22.16
CA SER A 63 31.19 4.80 23.23
C SER A 63 31.40 3.31 23.54
N ARG A 64 30.36 2.47 23.42
CA ARG A 64 30.45 1.02 23.64
C ARG A 64 30.79 0.26 22.37
N TRP A 65 30.31 0.72 21.22
CA TRP A 65 30.50 0.11 19.89
C TRP A 65 30.88 1.19 18.87
N PRO A 66 32.16 1.53 18.71
CA PRO A 66 32.62 2.60 17.84
C PRO A 66 32.06 2.52 16.41
N ASP A 67 31.91 1.29 15.87
CA ASP A 67 31.44 1.04 14.49
C ASP A 67 29.91 0.97 14.34
N ILE A 68 29.14 1.28 15.38
CA ILE A 68 27.68 1.08 15.36
C ILE A 68 26.99 1.83 14.21
N ALA A 69 27.46 3.03 13.89
CA ALA A 69 26.89 3.82 12.79
C ALA A 69 27.08 3.12 11.44
N ALA A 70 28.27 2.59 11.17
CA ALA A 70 28.56 1.85 9.94
C ALA A 70 27.76 0.53 9.86
N ARG A 71 27.59 -0.15 10.99
CA ARG A 71 26.75 -1.38 11.06
C ARG A 71 25.28 -1.07 10.78
N LEU A 72 24.73 -0.01 11.39
CA LEU A 72 23.35 0.41 11.14
C LEU A 72 23.16 0.86 9.68
N GLN A 73 24.13 1.56 9.12
CA GLN A 73 24.08 1.96 7.72
C GLN A 73 24.07 0.74 6.77
N ARG A 74 24.94 -0.24 7.00
CA ARG A 74 24.92 -1.49 6.21
C ARG A 74 23.58 -2.21 6.32
N SER A 75 23.05 -2.36 7.53
CA SER A 75 21.74 -2.98 7.74
C SER A 75 20.63 -2.22 7.00
N ALA A 76 20.65 -0.89 7.01
CA ALA A 76 19.69 -0.06 6.28
C ALA A 76 19.84 -0.24 4.75
N THR A 77 21.07 -0.33 4.24
CA THR A 77 21.34 -0.61 2.80
C THR A 77 20.76 -1.97 2.40
N HIS A 78 21.11 -3.04 3.15
CA HIS A 78 20.58 -4.38 2.86
C HIS A 78 19.05 -4.45 2.94
N ALA A 79 18.44 -3.75 3.92
CA ALA A 79 16.99 -3.65 4.00
C ALA A 79 16.37 -2.92 2.80
N GLY A 80 17.06 -1.91 2.27
CA GLY A 80 16.66 -1.20 1.05
C GLY A 80 16.74 -2.08 -0.19
N GLU A 81 17.84 -2.82 -0.37
CA GLU A 81 18.02 -3.80 -1.44
C GLU A 81 16.96 -4.90 -1.38
N ALA A 82 16.72 -5.47 -0.18
CA ALA A 82 15.67 -6.46 0.00
C ALA A 82 14.28 -5.92 -0.35
N ALA A 83 13.97 -4.68 0.00
CA ALA A 83 12.69 -4.05 -0.36
C ALA A 83 12.56 -3.86 -1.89
N SER A 84 13.65 -3.54 -2.60
CA SER A 84 13.65 -3.47 -4.06
C SER A 84 13.41 -4.84 -4.68
N LEU A 85 14.15 -5.86 -4.27
CA LEU A 85 13.97 -7.24 -4.75
C LEU A 85 12.55 -7.77 -4.47
N MET A 86 11.94 -7.41 -3.33
CA MET A 86 10.55 -7.76 -3.04
C MET A 86 9.58 -7.06 -3.99
N ALA A 87 9.85 -5.81 -4.38
CA ALA A 87 9.01 -5.10 -5.35
C ALA A 87 9.14 -5.74 -6.75
N ASP A 88 10.36 -6.04 -7.20
CA ASP A 88 10.62 -6.69 -8.50
C ASP A 88 9.94 -8.07 -8.55
N LEU A 89 10.03 -8.86 -7.48
CA LEU A 89 9.35 -10.15 -7.39
C LEU A 89 7.82 -9.99 -7.45
N ALA A 90 7.27 -8.97 -6.79
CA ALA A 90 5.83 -8.73 -6.83
C ALA A 90 5.35 -8.30 -8.22
N GLU A 91 6.15 -7.54 -8.97
CA GLU A 91 5.86 -7.20 -10.37
C GLU A 91 5.86 -8.43 -11.28
N ILE A 92 6.82 -9.34 -11.09
CA ILE A 92 6.85 -10.63 -11.81
C ILE A 92 5.60 -11.45 -11.48
N ASP A 93 5.22 -11.54 -10.20
CA ASP A 93 4.04 -12.28 -9.76
C ASP A 93 2.76 -11.66 -10.32
N LEU A 94 2.64 -10.33 -10.28
CA LEU A 94 1.51 -9.61 -10.84
C LEU A 94 1.39 -9.85 -12.35
N GLY A 95 2.50 -9.74 -13.08
CA GLY A 95 2.55 -10.02 -14.51
C GLY A 95 2.10 -11.44 -14.86
N ALA A 96 2.55 -12.44 -14.09
CA ALA A 96 2.13 -13.84 -14.26
C ALA A 96 0.63 -14.06 -13.99
N LEU A 97 0.00 -13.21 -13.19
CA LEU A 97 -1.43 -13.22 -12.87
C LEU A 97 -2.30 -12.33 -13.77
N GLY A 98 -1.75 -11.79 -14.86
CA GLY A 98 -2.46 -10.97 -15.85
C GLY A 98 -2.25 -9.47 -15.73
N GLY A 99 -1.44 -9.00 -14.76
CA GLY A 99 -0.99 -7.60 -14.67
C GLY A 99 -2.02 -6.60 -14.13
N ILE A 100 -3.16 -7.04 -13.62
CA ILE A 100 -4.25 -6.18 -13.14
C ILE A 100 -4.22 -6.12 -11.62
N ALA A 101 -3.78 -4.98 -11.07
CA ALA A 101 -3.62 -4.83 -9.62
C ALA A 101 -4.95 -4.78 -8.85
N GLU A 102 -6.03 -4.29 -9.46
CA GLU A 102 -7.37 -4.20 -8.86
C GLU A 102 -8.04 -5.56 -8.72
N ARG A 103 -7.64 -6.54 -9.55
CA ARG A 103 -8.27 -7.84 -9.64
C ARG A 103 -7.23 -8.95 -9.78
N LEU A 104 -7.09 -9.77 -8.76
CA LEU A 104 -6.12 -10.85 -8.70
C LEU A 104 -6.83 -12.22 -8.72
N PRO A 105 -6.51 -13.12 -9.68
CA PRO A 105 -7.12 -14.46 -9.73
C PRO A 105 -6.74 -15.29 -8.50
N ILE A 106 -7.74 -15.87 -7.82
CA ILE A 106 -7.56 -16.65 -6.59
C ILE A 106 -6.67 -17.88 -6.80
N ASP A 107 -6.90 -18.63 -7.88
CA ASP A 107 -6.09 -19.83 -8.17
C ASP A 107 -4.61 -19.48 -8.33
N GLY A 108 -4.34 -18.37 -9.03
CA GLY A 108 -2.97 -17.87 -9.19
C GLY A 108 -2.36 -17.42 -7.87
N LEU A 109 -3.13 -16.74 -7.01
CA LEU A 109 -2.67 -16.37 -5.66
C LEU A 109 -2.39 -17.61 -4.80
N LEU A 110 -3.27 -18.61 -4.80
CA LEU A 110 -3.10 -19.84 -4.03
C LEU A 110 -1.91 -20.69 -4.51
N ALA A 111 -1.49 -20.57 -5.75
CA ALA A 111 -0.28 -21.19 -6.27
C ALA A 111 1.01 -20.56 -5.74
N LEU A 112 0.95 -19.33 -5.20
CA LEU A 112 2.09 -18.66 -4.59
C LEU A 112 2.28 -19.10 -3.13
N THR A 113 3.53 -19.07 -2.67
CA THR A 113 3.80 -19.26 -1.23
C THR A 113 3.19 -18.11 -0.41
N PRO A 114 2.85 -18.33 0.88
CA PRO A 114 2.25 -17.29 1.72
C PRO A 114 3.08 -16.00 1.81
N GLY A 115 4.41 -16.10 1.72
CA GLY A 115 5.30 -14.94 1.67
C GLY A 115 5.10 -14.11 0.40
N ARG A 116 5.00 -14.77 -0.77
CA ARG A 116 4.75 -14.12 -2.07
C ARG A 116 3.34 -13.56 -2.14
N GLN A 117 2.33 -14.25 -1.62
CA GLN A 117 0.96 -13.73 -1.51
C GLN A 117 0.95 -12.39 -0.74
N ARG A 118 1.56 -12.35 0.46
CA ARG A 118 1.65 -11.11 1.26
C ARG A 118 2.41 -10.00 0.54
N ASN A 119 3.48 -10.35 -0.15
CA ASN A 119 4.29 -9.39 -0.91
C ASN A 119 3.49 -8.78 -2.06
N LEU A 120 2.84 -9.62 -2.86
CA LEU A 120 2.02 -9.22 -4.00
C LEU A 120 0.84 -8.35 -3.57
N LEU A 121 0.10 -8.73 -2.53
CA LEU A 121 -1.02 -7.93 -2.01
C LEU A 121 -0.58 -6.53 -1.55
N ARG A 122 0.54 -6.43 -0.83
CA ARG A 122 1.09 -5.12 -0.44
C ARG A 122 1.55 -4.30 -1.63
N HIS A 123 2.10 -4.95 -2.64
CA HIS A 123 2.54 -4.28 -3.86
C HIS A 123 1.36 -3.76 -4.66
N ALA A 124 0.34 -4.58 -4.91
CA ALA A 124 -0.87 -4.20 -5.62
C ALA A 124 -1.60 -3.02 -4.94
N LEU A 125 -1.79 -3.09 -3.62
CA LEU A 125 -2.37 -1.97 -2.85
C LEU A 125 -1.58 -0.67 -3.00
N ARG A 126 -0.24 -0.74 -3.03
CA ARG A 126 0.62 0.45 -3.24
C ARG A 126 0.50 1.01 -4.65
N LEU A 127 0.40 0.16 -5.67
CA LEU A 127 0.18 0.59 -7.06
C LEU A 127 -1.14 1.36 -7.20
N LEU A 128 -2.16 0.91 -6.49
CA LEU A 128 -3.48 1.54 -6.46
C LEU A 128 -3.54 2.79 -5.57
N GLY A 129 -2.48 3.11 -4.85
CA GLY A 129 -2.47 4.22 -3.89
C GLY A 129 -3.34 3.98 -2.65
N LEU A 130 -3.74 2.73 -2.40
CA LEU A 130 -4.57 2.34 -1.27
C LEU A 130 -3.75 2.18 0.01
N SER A 131 -4.43 2.34 1.16
CA SER A 131 -3.78 2.18 2.46
C SER A 131 -3.31 0.75 2.69
N THR A 132 -2.16 0.60 3.36
CA THR A 132 -1.57 -0.71 3.63
C THR A 132 -2.26 -1.37 4.83
N PRO A 133 -2.67 -2.65 4.73
CA PRO A 133 -3.25 -3.39 5.84
C PRO A 133 -2.23 -3.66 6.95
N THR A 134 -2.71 -3.80 8.16
CA THR A 134 -1.94 -4.34 9.29
C THR A 134 -1.58 -5.81 9.05
N ALA A 135 -0.62 -6.33 9.81
CA ALA A 135 -0.25 -7.75 9.72
C ALA A 135 -1.46 -8.69 9.98
N LEU A 136 -2.32 -8.33 10.93
CA LEU A 136 -3.52 -9.10 11.25
C LEU A 136 -4.54 -9.10 10.10
N GLN A 137 -4.80 -7.93 9.50
CA GLN A 137 -5.72 -7.82 8.36
C GLN A 137 -5.20 -8.61 7.15
N LEU A 138 -3.90 -8.54 6.90
CA LEU A 138 -3.28 -9.30 5.82
C LEU A 138 -3.39 -10.82 6.06
N GLU A 139 -3.19 -11.26 7.30
CA GLU A 139 -3.36 -12.68 7.65
C GLU A 139 -4.81 -13.12 7.47
N ARG A 140 -5.78 -12.30 7.87
CA ARG A 140 -7.20 -12.58 7.62
C ARG A 140 -7.53 -12.69 6.14
N ILE A 141 -6.94 -11.88 5.27
CA ILE A 141 -7.12 -12.01 3.82
C ILE A 141 -6.64 -13.38 3.37
N LEU A 142 -5.48 -13.85 3.84
CA LEU A 142 -4.91 -15.12 3.43
C LEU A 142 -5.67 -16.33 3.97
N THR A 143 -6.19 -16.24 5.19
CA THR A 143 -6.80 -17.39 5.89
C THR A 143 -8.33 -17.45 5.81
N GLU A 144 -8.99 -16.30 5.63
CA GLU A 144 -10.45 -16.21 5.63
C GLU A 144 -10.99 -15.91 4.22
N VAL A 145 -10.32 -15.00 3.45
CA VAL A 145 -10.83 -14.53 2.17
C VAL A 145 -10.39 -15.42 1.00
N LEU A 146 -9.10 -15.73 0.90
CA LEU A 146 -8.57 -16.55 -0.19
C LEU A 146 -9.17 -17.96 -0.22
N PRO A 147 -9.26 -18.71 0.90
CA PRO A 147 -9.77 -20.08 0.88
C PRO A 147 -11.30 -20.16 0.98
N ALA A 148 -12.02 -19.05 1.03
CA ALA A 148 -13.46 -19.06 1.16
C ALA A 148 -14.13 -19.76 -0.03
N ARG A 149 -15.36 -20.20 0.13
CA ARG A 149 -16.17 -20.80 -0.95
C ARG A 149 -16.62 -19.72 -1.94
N GLU A 150 -16.87 -20.09 -3.17
CA GLU A 150 -17.31 -19.17 -4.24
C GLU A 150 -18.64 -18.47 -3.94
N ASP A 151 -19.52 -19.14 -3.21
CA ASP A 151 -20.82 -18.64 -2.79
C ASP A 151 -20.77 -17.71 -1.56
N ALA A 152 -19.64 -17.70 -0.85
CA ALA A 152 -19.40 -16.78 0.24
C ALA A 152 -18.90 -15.43 -0.32
N GLN A 153 -19.25 -14.34 0.34
CA GLN A 153 -18.78 -13.00 0.02
C GLN A 153 -17.85 -12.46 1.13
N PRO A 154 -16.71 -13.13 1.39
CA PRO A 154 -15.82 -12.72 2.45
C PRO A 154 -15.13 -11.43 2.06
N HIS A 155 -14.97 -10.54 3.05
CA HIS A 155 -14.24 -9.30 2.86
C HIS A 155 -13.47 -8.91 4.12
N VAL A 156 -12.41 -8.16 3.93
CA VAL A 156 -11.64 -7.51 5.00
C VAL A 156 -11.53 -6.03 4.65
N THR A 157 -11.97 -5.17 5.57
CA THR A 157 -11.99 -3.72 5.40
C THR A 157 -11.12 -3.07 6.46
N TRP A 158 -10.46 -1.97 6.10
CA TRP A 158 -9.71 -1.09 7.00
C TRP A 158 -9.73 0.34 6.45
N PRO A 159 -9.41 1.37 7.26
CA PRO A 159 -9.45 2.74 6.80
C PRO A 159 -8.67 2.97 5.50
N GLY A 160 -9.40 3.38 4.45
CA GLY A 160 -8.88 3.70 3.12
C GLY A 160 -8.78 2.54 2.13
N ALA A 161 -9.16 1.28 2.52
CA ALA A 161 -9.21 0.17 1.57
C ALA A 161 -10.08 -1.00 2.03
N SER A 162 -10.51 -1.81 1.08
CA SER A 162 -11.17 -3.09 1.31
C SER A 162 -10.68 -4.15 0.32
N VAL A 163 -10.69 -5.41 0.75
CA VAL A 163 -10.41 -6.57 -0.10
C VAL A 163 -11.62 -7.48 -0.04
N ARG A 164 -12.15 -7.83 -1.20
CA ARG A 164 -13.35 -8.69 -1.35
C ARG A 164 -13.09 -9.80 -2.33
N ARG A 165 -13.62 -10.98 -2.05
CA ARG A 165 -13.68 -12.08 -3.01
C ARG A 165 -15.01 -12.02 -3.75
N TYR A 166 -14.93 -12.13 -5.07
CA TYR A 166 -16.09 -12.40 -5.90
C TYR A 166 -15.74 -13.50 -6.91
N ARG A 167 -16.42 -14.65 -6.84
CA ARG A 167 -16.09 -15.83 -7.64
C ARG A 167 -14.63 -16.26 -7.45
N ASN A 168 -13.88 -16.36 -8.56
CA ASN A 168 -12.47 -16.74 -8.55
C ASN A 168 -11.51 -15.54 -8.58
N ASP A 169 -11.98 -14.35 -8.24
CA ASP A 169 -11.17 -13.13 -8.23
C ASP A 169 -11.17 -12.46 -6.85
N LEU A 170 -10.02 -11.90 -6.48
CA LEU A 170 -9.84 -11.04 -5.33
C LEU A 170 -9.78 -9.59 -5.80
N TYR A 171 -10.69 -8.75 -5.33
CA TYR A 171 -10.78 -7.34 -5.66
C TYR A 171 -10.17 -6.47 -4.56
N LEU A 172 -9.30 -5.56 -4.95
CA LEU A 172 -8.70 -4.55 -4.10
C LEU A 172 -9.36 -3.20 -4.40
N LEU A 173 -10.12 -2.68 -3.46
CA LEU A 173 -10.99 -1.52 -3.64
C LEU A 173 -10.67 -0.43 -2.61
N PRO A 174 -10.90 0.85 -2.94
CA PRO A 174 -10.96 1.87 -1.90
C PRO A 174 -12.05 1.50 -0.89
N GLU A 175 -11.90 1.97 0.35
CA GLU A 175 -12.98 1.87 1.32
C GLU A 175 -14.14 2.73 0.80
N VAL A 176 -15.17 2.06 0.32
CA VAL A 176 -16.45 2.72 0.10
C VAL A 176 -17.08 2.83 1.50
N LEU A 177 -17.12 4.02 2.06
CA LEU A 177 -18.04 4.30 3.15
C LEU A 177 -19.40 3.86 2.64
N ALA A 178 -19.99 2.87 3.30
CA ALA A 178 -21.27 2.33 2.88
C ALA A 178 -22.29 3.48 2.88
N ASP A 179 -22.47 4.09 1.73
CA ASP A 179 -23.73 4.77 1.47
C ASP A 179 -24.81 3.71 1.60
N ALA A 180 -25.92 4.09 2.22
CA ALA A 180 -27.02 3.18 2.48
C ALA A 180 -27.28 2.32 1.24
N PRO A 181 -27.53 1.01 1.40
CA PRO A 181 -27.76 0.13 0.26
C PRO A 181 -28.82 0.78 -0.63
N PHE A 182 -28.58 0.84 -1.93
CA PHE A 182 -29.55 1.38 -2.87
C PHE A 182 -30.85 0.58 -2.68
N CYS A 183 -31.87 1.25 -2.21
CA CYS A 183 -33.20 0.69 -2.05
C CYS A 183 -34.16 1.62 -2.82
N GLY A 184 -34.58 1.20 -3.99
CA GLY A 184 -35.50 1.99 -4.81
C GLY A 184 -36.13 1.16 -5.90
N PRO A 185 -37.30 1.59 -6.45
CA PRO A 185 -37.94 0.88 -7.54
C PRO A 185 -37.05 0.96 -8.80
N VAL A 186 -36.80 -0.17 -9.41
CA VAL A 186 -36.12 -0.28 -10.71
C VAL A 186 -37.15 0.03 -11.81
N SER A 187 -37.64 1.27 -11.86
CA SER A 187 -38.61 1.71 -12.86
C SER A 187 -37.97 2.38 -14.08
N ALA A 188 -36.67 2.64 -14.02
CA ALA A 188 -35.91 3.32 -15.09
C ALA A 188 -34.94 2.34 -15.76
N HIS A 189 -34.67 2.54 -17.05
CA HIS A 189 -33.65 1.79 -17.79
C HIS A 189 -32.24 2.02 -17.27
N GLU A 190 -32.05 3.05 -16.45
CA GLU A 190 -30.77 3.45 -15.86
C GLU A 190 -30.96 3.81 -14.38
N VAL A 191 -30.12 3.21 -13.53
CA VAL A 191 -30.12 3.48 -12.10
C VAL A 191 -28.71 3.92 -11.68
N PRO A 192 -28.53 5.18 -11.25
CA PRO A 192 -27.23 5.63 -10.73
C PRO A 192 -26.94 4.97 -9.39
N LEU A 193 -25.79 4.31 -9.29
CA LEU A 193 -25.38 3.57 -8.08
C LEU A 193 -24.79 4.46 -6.97
N GLY A 194 -24.70 5.79 -7.19
CA GLY A 194 -24.11 6.73 -6.22
C GLY A 194 -22.59 6.61 -6.08
N ALA A 195 -21.99 7.51 -5.26
CA ALA A 195 -20.57 7.48 -4.83
C ALA A 195 -19.51 7.11 -5.90
N GLY A 196 -19.75 7.42 -7.19
CA GLY A 196 -18.80 7.10 -8.26
C GLY A 196 -18.84 5.65 -8.74
N LEU A 197 -19.78 4.83 -8.28
CA LEU A 197 -19.93 3.43 -8.67
C LEU A 197 -20.50 3.25 -10.09
N GLY A 198 -20.92 4.33 -10.75
CA GLY A 198 -21.44 4.31 -12.12
C GLY A 198 -22.95 4.25 -12.19
N VAL A 199 -23.45 3.75 -13.32
CA VAL A 199 -24.88 3.63 -13.63
C VAL A 199 -25.17 2.18 -14.03
N LEU A 200 -26.19 1.58 -13.44
CA LEU A 200 -26.67 0.29 -13.82
C LEU A 200 -27.67 0.44 -14.98
N HIS A 201 -27.36 -0.19 -16.11
CA HIS A 201 -28.23 -0.21 -17.28
C HIS A 201 -29.00 -1.53 -17.33
N PHE A 202 -30.31 -1.44 -17.57
CA PHE A 202 -31.17 -2.60 -17.78
C PHE A 202 -31.50 -2.74 -19.27
N GLU A 203 -31.07 -3.82 -19.88
CA GLU A 203 -31.38 -4.16 -21.25
C GLU A 203 -32.55 -5.18 -21.27
N PRO A 204 -33.75 -4.81 -21.75
CA PRO A 204 -34.87 -5.76 -21.86
C PRO A 204 -34.60 -6.79 -22.96
N GLY A 205 -34.88 -8.06 -22.65
CA GLY A 205 -34.87 -9.13 -23.64
C GLY A 205 -33.58 -9.95 -23.76
N ALA A 206 -32.59 -9.77 -22.87
CA ALA A 206 -31.41 -10.64 -22.84
C ALA A 206 -31.75 -12.08 -22.39
N PRO A 207 -31.28 -13.15 -23.06
CA PRO A 207 -31.46 -14.52 -22.61
C PRO A 207 -30.83 -14.73 -21.22
N GLY A 208 -31.58 -15.23 -20.25
CA GLY A 208 -31.15 -15.44 -18.87
C GLY A 208 -31.31 -14.21 -17.97
N GLY A 209 -31.99 -13.18 -18.41
CA GLY A 209 -32.32 -11.98 -17.64
C GLY A 209 -33.36 -12.23 -16.53
N LEU A 210 -33.49 -11.28 -15.62
CA LEU A 210 -34.50 -11.26 -14.58
C LEU A 210 -35.91 -11.05 -15.18
N SER A 211 -36.91 -11.79 -14.67
CA SER A 211 -38.30 -11.58 -15.08
C SER A 211 -38.77 -10.16 -14.71
N PRO A 212 -39.51 -9.45 -15.60
CA PRO A 212 -40.04 -8.12 -15.31
C PRO A 212 -40.83 -8.03 -13.99
N GLY A 213 -41.56 -9.10 -13.62
CA GLY A 213 -42.27 -9.14 -12.34
C GLY A 213 -41.41 -9.20 -11.08
N LEU A 214 -40.09 -9.41 -11.20
CA LEU A 214 -39.14 -9.29 -10.11
C LEU A 214 -38.59 -7.85 -9.96
N LEU A 215 -38.72 -7.01 -11.00
CA LEU A 215 -38.28 -5.64 -11.01
C LEU A 215 -39.24 -4.67 -10.28
N ASP A 216 -40.47 -5.12 -10.05
CA ASP A 216 -41.48 -4.39 -9.25
C ASP A 216 -41.28 -4.54 -7.72
N ARG A 217 -40.28 -5.28 -7.30
CA ARG A 217 -39.89 -5.42 -5.89
C ARG A 217 -38.63 -4.60 -5.63
N ASP A 218 -38.53 -4.03 -4.42
CA ASP A 218 -37.33 -3.34 -3.98
C ASP A 218 -36.12 -4.27 -4.12
N LEU A 219 -35.26 -3.99 -5.10
CA LEU A 219 -33.97 -4.67 -5.27
C LEU A 219 -32.99 -4.07 -4.28
N ARG A 220 -32.42 -4.88 -3.40
CA ARG A 220 -31.24 -4.54 -2.63
C ARG A 220 -30.02 -5.00 -3.40
N LEU A 221 -29.14 -4.07 -3.70
CA LEU A 221 -27.78 -4.36 -4.17
C LEU A 221 -26.88 -4.31 -2.92
N ASP A 222 -26.52 -5.48 -2.42
CA ASP A 222 -25.56 -5.64 -1.30
C ASP A 222 -24.13 -5.59 -1.82
#